data_b8fc3218bbb2259a6b1988b5a7aa9ff4
#
_entry.id   b8fc3218bbb2259a6b1988b5a7aa9ff4
#
_cell.length_a   1.000
_cell.length_b   1.000
_cell.length_c   1.000
_cell.angle_alpha   90.00
_cell.angle_beta   90.00
_cell.angle_gamma   90.00
#
_symmetry.space_group_name_H-M   'P 1'
#
loop_
_entity.id
_entity.type
_entity.pdbx_description
1 polymer ?
#
loop_
_entity_poly.entity_id
_entity_poly.type
_entity_poly.pdbx_seq_one_letter_code
_entity_poly.pdbx_strand_id
1 'polypeptide(L)'
;MRFYFDIQDDHYCARDSEGVALPSVHAARKQANNIITSIARDLFDADGSQVADTVRDDTDNLFVLTVTLSFKEFTSPKDTAPADPFASGK
;
A
#
# COMPACT_ATOMS: atom_id res chain seq x y z
N MET A 1 19.97 -9.57 -10.69
CA MET A 1 20.00 -8.76 -9.47
C MET A 1 18.95 -9.27 -8.51
N ARG A 2 19.24 -9.23 -7.23
CA ARG A 2 18.28 -9.69 -6.24
C ARG A 2 17.75 -8.50 -5.47
N PHE A 3 16.45 -8.44 -5.35
CA PHE A 3 15.78 -7.36 -4.64
C PHE A 3 14.96 -7.92 -3.50
N TYR A 4 14.80 -7.13 -2.45
CA TYR A 4 14.08 -7.51 -1.25
C TYR A 4 12.97 -6.51 -1.01
N PHE A 5 11.81 -6.99 -0.60
CA PHE A 5 10.63 -6.15 -0.46
C PHE A 5 10.15 -6.21 0.99
N ASP A 6 10.55 -5.23 1.77
CA ASP A 6 10.21 -5.16 3.18
C ASP A 6 8.88 -4.41 3.34
N ILE A 7 7.92 -5.03 4.00
CA ILE A 7 6.58 -4.47 4.12
C ILE A 7 6.36 -3.96 5.54
N GLN A 8 5.78 -2.77 5.66
CA GLN A 8 5.47 -2.21 6.94
C GLN A 8 4.07 -1.62 6.89
N ASP A 9 3.23 -1.96 7.85
CA ASP A 9 1.90 -1.37 7.94
C ASP A 9 1.76 -0.68 9.30
N ASP A 10 0.54 -0.40 9.72
CA ASP A 10 0.32 0.34 10.97
C ASP A 10 0.81 -0.41 12.18
N HIS A 11 0.90 -1.70 12.12
CA HIS A 11 1.20 -2.52 13.29
C HIS A 11 2.40 -3.45 13.12
N TYR A 12 2.75 -3.81 11.89
CA TYR A 12 3.75 -4.83 11.68
C TYR A 12 4.82 -4.40 10.69
N CYS A 13 5.96 -5.02 10.82
CA CYS A 13 7.05 -4.83 9.88
C CYS A 13 7.56 -6.21 9.51
N ALA A 14 7.51 -6.55 8.26
CA ALA A 14 7.96 -7.84 7.77
C ALA A 14 9.15 -7.66 6.85
N ARG A 15 10.29 -8.14 7.27
CA ARG A 15 11.51 -8.03 6.49
C ARG A 15 11.66 -9.23 5.58
N ASP A 16 11.93 -8.98 4.30
CA ASP A 16 12.10 -10.03 3.32
C ASP A 16 13.54 -10.57 3.43
N SER A 17 13.67 -11.84 3.73
CA SER A 17 14.99 -12.44 3.87
C SER A 17 15.40 -13.24 2.65
N GLU A 18 14.50 -13.50 1.72
CA GLU A 18 14.82 -14.32 0.57
C GLU A 18 15.00 -13.53 -0.71
N GLY A 19 14.20 -12.54 -0.92
CA GLY A 19 14.31 -11.72 -2.10
C GLY A 19 13.86 -12.41 -3.37
N VAL A 20 13.95 -11.66 -4.46
CA VAL A 20 13.56 -12.14 -5.77
C VAL A 20 14.60 -11.66 -6.77
N ALA A 21 15.02 -12.54 -7.67
CA ALA A 21 15.95 -12.16 -8.71
C ALA A 21 15.14 -11.51 -9.85
N LEU A 22 15.49 -10.30 -10.19
CA LEU A 22 14.83 -9.55 -11.25
C LEU A 22 15.87 -8.87 -12.11
N PRO A 23 15.54 -8.59 -13.38
CA PRO A 23 16.54 -8.08 -14.30
C PRO A 23 16.92 -6.62 -14.11
N SER A 24 16.10 -5.83 -13.43
CA SER A 24 16.38 -4.41 -13.33
C SER A 24 15.61 -3.77 -12.18
N VAL A 25 16.00 -2.55 -11.83
CA VAL A 25 15.27 -1.76 -10.84
C VAL A 25 13.86 -1.47 -11.34
N HIS A 26 13.71 -1.27 -12.65
CA HIS A 26 12.39 -1.04 -13.22
C HIS A 26 11.47 -2.25 -12.99
N ALA A 27 11.99 -3.45 -13.18
CA ALA A 27 11.23 -4.67 -12.91
C ALA A 27 10.89 -4.77 -11.42
N ALA A 28 11.82 -4.35 -10.55
CA ALA A 28 11.57 -4.35 -9.13
C ALA A 28 10.46 -3.38 -8.75
N ARG A 29 10.38 -2.24 -9.43
CA ARG A 29 9.33 -1.28 -9.17
C ARG A 29 7.97 -1.84 -9.57
N LYS A 30 7.89 -2.55 -10.69
CA LYS A 30 6.64 -3.16 -11.10
C LYS A 30 6.22 -4.25 -10.12
N GLN A 31 7.18 -5.03 -9.65
CA GLN A 31 6.90 -6.07 -8.67
C GLN A 31 6.39 -5.45 -7.37
N ALA A 32 7.03 -4.38 -6.91
CA ALA A 32 6.63 -3.71 -5.68
C ALA A 32 5.21 -3.16 -5.80
N ASN A 33 4.88 -2.61 -6.96
CA ASN A 33 3.55 -2.07 -7.19
C ASN A 33 2.49 -3.17 -7.08
N ASN A 34 2.77 -4.33 -7.64
CA ASN A 34 1.83 -5.45 -7.57
C ASN A 34 1.69 -5.97 -6.14
N ILE A 35 2.79 -6.03 -5.41
CA ILE A 35 2.77 -6.51 -4.03
C ILE A 35 1.97 -5.57 -3.16
N ILE A 36 2.30 -4.27 -3.23
CA ILE A 36 1.71 -3.33 -2.30
C ILE A 36 0.22 -3.10 -2.54
N THR A 37 -0.21 -3.13 -3.80
CA THR A 37 -1.62 -2.95 -4.08
C THR A 37 -2.44 -4.15 -3.64
N SER A 38 -1.88 -5.33 -3.72
CA SER A 38 -2.55 -6.53 -3.27
C SER A 38 -2.69 -6.55 -1.75
N ILE A 39 -1.62 -6.15 -1.05
CA ILE A 39 -1.64 -6.11 0.40
C ILE A 39 -2.58 -5.02 0.89
N ALA A 40 -2.58 -3.87 0.22
CA ALA A 40 -3.39 -2.74 0.65
C ALA A 40 -4.88 -3.09 0.65
N ARG A 41 -5.31 -3.85 -0.34
CA ARG A 41 -6.70 -4.22 -0.40
C ARG A 41 -7.12 -4.99 0.86
N ASP A 42 -6.36 -6.00 1.23
CA ASP A 42 -6.70 -6.81 2.38
C ASP A 42 -6.51 -6.04 3.69
N LEU A 43 -5.48 -5.22 3.75
CA LEU A 43 -5.19 -4.48 4.94
C LEU A 43 -6.26 -3.44 5.22
N PHE A 44 -6.72 -2.75 4.19
CA PHE A 44 -7.71 -1.70 4.39
C PHE A 44 -9.07 -2.28 4.74
N ASP A 45 -9.38 -3.48 4.28
CA ASP A 45 -10.59 -4.15 4.70
C ASP A 45 -10.53 -4.49 6.18
N ALA A 46 -9.32 -4.67 6.72
CA ALA A 46 -9.15 -4.98 8.12
C ALA A 46 -8.81 -3.74 8.94
N ASP A 47 -9.22 -2.58 8.46
CA ASP A 47 -9.12 -1.34 9.24
C ASP A 47 -7.71 -0.77 9.30
N GLY A 48 -6.82 -1.19 8.44
CA GLY A 48 -5.53 -0.55 8.32
C GLY A 48 -5.65 0.71 7.50
N SER A 49 -4.67 1.60 7.59
CA SER A 49 -4.72 2.85 6.87
C SER A 49 -3.48 3.14 6.03
N GLN A 50 -2.41 2.43 6.24
CA GLN A 50 -1.18 2.72 5.51
C GLN A 50 -0.31 1.49 5.37
N VAL A 51 0.33 1.33 4.23
CA VAL A 51 1.29 0.26 4.03
C VAL A 51 2.42 0.79 3.16
N ALA A 52 3.62 0.40 3.48
CA ALA A 52 4.81 0.81 2.75
C ALA A 52 5.61 -0.42 2.35
N ASP A 53 6.21 -0.37 1.17
CA ASP A 53 7.09 -1.42 0.69
C ASP A 53 8.44 -0.76 0.41
N THR A 54 9.43 -1.08 1.21
CA THR A 54 10.78 -0.58 1.00
C THR A 54 11.53 -1.63 0.20
N VAL A 55 11.98 -1.23 -0.97
CA VAL A 55 12.69 -2.12 -1.86
C VAL A 55 14.18 -1.86 -1.72
N ARG A 56 14.93 -2.89 -1.47
CA ARG A 56 16.38 -2.78 -1.29
C ARG A 56 17.09 -3.88 -2.08
N ASP A 57 18.35 -3.69 -2.30
CA ASP A 57 19.20 -4.75 -2.85
C ASP A 57 20.12 -5.22 -1.74
N ASP A 58 21.22 -5.86 -2.06
CA ASP A 58 22.10 -6.41 -1.04
C ASP A 58 22.83 -5.35 -0.25
N THR A 59 22.92 -4.14 -0.75
CA THR A 59 23.70 -3.10 -0.10
C THR A 59 22.88 -1.90 0.32
N ASP A 60 21.85 -1.51 -0.43
CA ASP A 60 21.18 -0.24 -0.20
C ASP A 60 19.67 -0.33 -0.25
N ASN A 61 19.02 0.57 0.43
CA ASN A 61 17.60 0.79 0.21
C ASN A 61 17.49 1.62 -1.05
N LEU A 62 16.64 1.21 -1.97
CA LEU A 62 16.56 1.85 -3.27
C LEU A 62 15.38 2.81 -3.38
N PHE A 63 14.22 2.41 -2.91
CA PHE A 63 13.04 3.27 -2.92
C PHE A 63 11.96 2.69 -2.03
N VAL A 64 10.95 3.49 -1.76
CA VAL A 64 9.81 3.03 -0.98
C VAL A 64 8.54 3.44 -1.70
N LEU A 65 7.57 2.53 -1.75
CA LEU A 65 6.24 2.82 -2.22
C LEU A 65 5.31 2.83 -1.02
N THR A 66 4.41 3.77 -0.97
CA THR A 66 3.48 3.87 0.15
C THR A 66 2.07 4.04 -0.40
N VAL A 67 1.11 3.33 0.21
CA VAL A 67 -0.30 3.51 -0.10
C VAL A 67 -1.01 3.89 1.20
N THR A 68 -1.80 4.93 1.15
CA THR A 68 -2.50 5.43 2.31
C THR A 68 -3.98 5.56 1.99
N LEU A 69 -4.82 5.07 2.89
CA LEU A 69 -6.26 5.24 2.77
C LEU A 69 -6.68 6.33 3.74
N SER A 70 -7.32 7.36 3.22
CA SER A 70 -7.83 8.44 4.04
C SER A 70 -9.34 8.42 4.01
N PHE A 71 -9.94 8.62 5.18
CA PHE A 71 -11.38 8.65 5.29
C PHE A 71 -11.77 9.97 5.92
N LYS A 72 -12.74 10.63 5.35
CA LYS A 72 -13.22 11.88 5.92
C LYS A 72 -14.72 11.86 5.93
N GLU A 73 -15.28 12.10 7.07
CA GLU A 73 -16.73 12.12 7.21
C GLU A 73 -17.17 13.55 7.41
N PHE A 74 -18.18 13.99 6.67
CA PHE A 74 -18.68 15.33 6.86
C PHE A 74 -19.77 15.28 7.91
N THR A 75 -19.65 16.12 8.92
CA THR A 75 -20.69 16.16 9.91
C THR A 75 -21.67 17.15 9.45
N SER A 76 -22.81 16.76 9.13
CA SER A 76 -23.84 17.63 8.70
C SER A 76 -25.09 17.31 9.44
N PRO A 77 -25.85 18.27 9.73
CA PRO A 77 -27.10 18.03 10.42
C PRO A 77 -27.96 17.07 9.65
N LYS A 78 -27.75 16.94 8.39
CA LYS A 78 -28.56 16.08 7.74
C LYS A 78 -27.92 14.94 7.39
N ASP A 79 -26.91 14.66 7.79
CA ASP A 79 -26.21 13.57 7.44
C ASP A 79 -26.94 12.42 7.25
N THR A 80 -27.99 12.50 7.24
CA THR A 80 -28.69 11.47 7.04
C THR A 80 -28.42 10.84 5.80
N ALA A 81 -28.39 11.46 4.83
CA ALA A 81 -28.26 10.83 3.61
C ALA A 81 -26.90 10.72 3.32
N PRO A 82 -26.42 9.69 3.11
CA PRO A 82 -25.11 9.53 2.77
C PRO A 82 -24.91 10.13 1.49
N ALA A 83 -24.09 10.94 1.43
CA ALA A 83 -23.81 11.55 0.27
C ALA A 83 -23.02 10.65 -0.54
N ASP A 84 -23.52 9.72 -1.10
CA ASP A 84 -22.83 8.90 -2.01
C ASP A 84 -22.65 9.68 -3.27
N PRO A 85 -21.50 10.05 -3.64
CA PRO A 85 -21.30 10.84 -4.83
C PRO A 85 -21.69 10.10 -6.08
N PHE A 86 -21.86 8.80 -5.97
CA PHE A 86 -22.24 8.09 -7.13
C PHE A 86 -23.72 7.81 -7.14
N ALA A 87 -24.39 8.18 -6.14
CA ALA A 87 -25.81 7.96 -6.11
C ALA A 87 -26.41 9.08 -6.71
N SER A 88 -26.43 9.28 -7.67
CA SER A 88 -26.92 10.31 -8.17
C SER A 88 -28.12 10.68 -7.98
N GLY A 89 -28.36 10.66 -7.82
CA GLY A 89 -29.29 10.89 -7.74
C GLY A 89 -29.95 11.51 -7.34
N LYS A 90 -30.02 11.60 -7.12
CA LYS A 90 -30.61 11.93 -6.77
C LYS A 90 -30.53 12.41 -6.24
#